data_0189941db18598903ddcb1206a46a39b
#
_entry.id   0189941db18598903ddcb1206a46a39b
#
_cell.length_a   1.000
_cell.length_b   1.000
_cell.length_c   1.000
_cell.angle_alpha   90.00
_cell.angle_beta   90.00
_cell.angle_gamma   90.00
#
_symmetry.space_group_name_H-M   'P 1'
#
loop_
_entity.id
_entity.type
_entity.pdbx_description
1 polymer ?
#
loop_
_entity_poly.entity_id
_entity_poly.type
_entity_poly.pdbx_seq_one_letter_code
_entity_poly.pdbx_strand_id
1 'polypeptide(L)'
;MYPKLDSAVWTDSAAPSLERVLAFDPDAGTIAFVDSKGLPGRIDLRMTEVRTASRAKLTSLSSANGTDIYGINTKGEVVRLNPNGGDWHFTPSVPARVVFAQPNGELIVAANKGAQTLLWRVRPPDDVVQDSAVLPLSGRGVRTQVGDRVYFTVDSGLVGIKAKDLSPVGAIKLSNRVVALSPTPSGDRLYVAMVADSGLTVIDRYTESGKTNIVLPAPPTDLRMDALGRYLLARIPEQDSAWVIAIGTNRVVGAVATRWDTDLPAIAPDGSLALLGQADVSIVDPAKLTVKSTIKGGARDFWYFFAWDGFRPRPQGLDQPVTFPGDSARDSLTASSTQPGGPPSSPGGPDSAHALQTVVAPPSTQPQPTGFTVSFAALLSEDKAQEVARSISVNGVPAHVVSTTTAGSPIFRVVMGPYATRDEAAKVGRASKRDFWIFEGAP
;
A
#
# COMPACT_ATOMS: atom_id res chain seq x y z
N MET A 1 -4.74 -19.04 16.11
CA MET A 1 -5.33 -18.45 14.89
C MET A 1 -6.85 -18.45 15.02
N TYR A 2 -7.50 -17.31 14.85
CA TYR A 2 -8.93 -17.08 15.09
C TYR A 2 -9.61 -16.53 13.81
N PRO A 3 -9.98 -17.37 12.84
CA PRO A 3 -10.49 -16.88 11.56
C PRO A 3 -11.84 -16.15 11.66
N LYS A 4 -12.65 -16.48 12.67
CA LYS A 4 -13.95 -15.83 12.94
C LYS A 4 -13.97 -15.02 14.24
N LEU A 5 -12.82 -14.85 14.90
CA LEU A 5 -12.69 -14.18 16.19
C LEU A 5 -13.55 -14.80 17.30
N ASP A 6 -13.83 -16.11 17.23
CA ASP A 6 -14.63 -16.87 18.17
C ASP A 6 -13.92 -18.09 18.74
N SER A 7 -13.16 -18.79 17.90
CA SER A 7 -12.47 -20.02 18.29
C SER A 7 -11.11 -20.18 17.60
N ALA A 8 -10.13 -20.72 18.31
CA ALA A 8 -8.82 -21.03 17.74
C ALA A 8 -8.89 -22.26 16.85
N VAL A 9 -8.33 -22.19 15.65
CA VAL A 9 -8.18 -23.35 14.73
C VAL A 9 -6.78 -23.96 14.79
N TRP A 10 -5.80 -23.21 15.31
CA TRP A 10 -4.44 -23.69 15.50
C TRP A 10 -3.80 -22.94 16.69
N THR A 11 -3.15 -23.70 17.56
CA THR A 11 -2.36 -23.20 18.69
C THR A 11 -1.02 -23.90 18.72
N ASP A 12 0.02 -23.18 19.09
CA ASP A 12 1.36 -23.72 19.31
C ASP A 12 1.89 -23.21 20.63
N SER A 13 1.94 -24.12 21.64
CA SER A 13 2.41 -23.78 22.98
C SER A 13 3.94 -23.66 23.07
N ALA A 14 4.68 -24.14 22.06
CA ALA A 14 6.12 -24.05 21.97
C ALA A 14 6.58 -22.80 21.20
N ALA A 15 5.66 -22.08 20.56
CA ALA A 15 5.96 -20.84 19.85
C ALA A 15 6.56 -19.79 20.81
N PRO A 16 7.57 -19.02 20.37
CA PRO A 16 8.10 -17.92 21.16
C PRO A 16 7.04 -16.85 21.37
N SER A 17 7.07 -16.15 22.49
CA SER A 17 6.23 -14.96 22.69
C SER A 17 6.64 -13.90 21.69
N LEU A 18 5.68 -13.42 20.88
CA LEU A 18 5.92 -12.40 19.86
C LEU A 18 5.95 -11.01 20.54
N GLU A 19 6.79 -10.13 20.00
CA GLU A 19 6.82 -8.72 20.37
C GLU A 19 6.15 -7.85 19.29
N ARG A 20 6.45 -8.13 18.02
CA ARG A 20 5.84 -7.41 16.90
C ARG A 20 5.93 -8.20 15.59
N VAL A 21 5.02 -7.90 14.67
CA VAL A 21 5.07 -8.37 13.28
C VAL A 21 5.77 -7.32 12.42
N LEU A 22 6.61 -7.77 11.50
CA LEU A 22 7.33 -6.94 10.54
C LEU A 22 6.58 -6.85 9.22
N ALA A 23 6.13 -7.99 8.69
CA ALA A 23 5.38 -8.09 7.45
C ALA A 23 4.64 -9.43 7.35
N PHE A 24 3.60 -9.46 6.54
CA PHE A 24 2.88 -10.65 6.12
C PHE A 24 2.98 -10.80 4.60
N ASP A 25 3.32 -11.99 4.14
CA ASP A 25 3.31 -12.38 2.73
C ASP A 25 2.07 -13.28 2.49
N PRO A 26 1.01 -12.75 1.85
CA PRO A 26 -0.20 -13.53 1.58
C PRO A 26 0.02 -14.65 0.56
N ASP A 27 0.93 -14.46 -0.40
CA ASP A 27 1.23 -15.42 -1.45
C ASP A 27 2.00 -16.62 -0.89
N ALA A 28 2.99 -16.39 -0.07
CA ALA A 28 3.75 -17.45 0.61
C ALA A 28 3.03 -17.98 1.86
N GLY A 29 2.10 -17.22 2.45
CA GLY A 29 1.48 -17.55 3.73
C GLY A 29 2.45 -17.48 4.88
N THR A 30 3.38 -16.49 4.86
CA THR A 30 4.41 -16.34 5.89
C THR A 30 4.31 -15.01 6.61
N ILE A 31 4.57 -15.03 7.92
CA ILE A 31 4.61 -13.84 8.77
C ILE A 31 6.03 -13.68 9.29
N ALA A 32 6.67 -12.56 8.97
CA ALA A 32 7.93 -12.16 9.59
C ALA A 32 7.66 -11.45 10.92
N PHE A 33 8.29 -11.86 11.99
CA PHE A 33 8.08 -11.32 13.34
C PHE A 33 9.38 -11.09 14.11
N VAL A 34 9.27 -10.41 15.23
CA VAL A 34 10.29 -10.31 16.28
C VAL A 34 9.71 -10.89 17.56
N ASP A 35 10.46 -11.75 18.23
CA ASP A 35 10.04 -12.32 19.52
C ASP A 35 10.36 -11.38 20.71
N SER A 36 9.87 -11.72 21.89
CA SER A 36 10.08 -10.96 23.12
C SER A 36 11.56 -10.87 23.57
N LYS A 37 12.45 -11.66 22.96
CA LYS A 37 13.90 -11.59 23.17
C LYS A 37 14.59 -10.67 22.14
N GLY A 38 13.83 -10.09 21.21
CA GLY A 38 14.34 -9.27 20.11
C GLY A 38 14.95 -10.08 18.97
N LEU A 39 14.62 -11.37 18.86
CA LEU A 39 15.10 -12.24 17.79
C LEU A 39 14.09 -12.28 16.64
N PRO A 40 14.54 -12.11 15.40
CA PRO A 40 13.67 -12.23 14.24
C PRO A 40 13.31 -13.69 13.95
N GLY A 41 12.07 -13.91 13.50
CA GLY A 41 11.57 -15.22 13.14
C GLY A 41 10.52 -15.15 12.05
N ARG A 42 10.03 -16.32 11.67
CA ARG A 42 8.99 -16.50 10.68
C ARG A 42 7.97 -17.53 11.15
N ILE A 43 6.71 -17.26 10.87
CA ILE A 43 5.63 -18.23 10.97
C ILE A 43 5.27 -18.65 9.55
N ASP A 44 5.32 -19.94 9.27
CA ASP A 44 4.75 -20.53 8.07
C ASP A 44 3.35 -21.04 8.41
N LEU A 45 2.34 -20.36 7.90
CA LEU A 45 0.94 -20.71 8.18
C LEU A 45 0.49 -21.99 7.45
N ARG A 46 1.16 -22.36 6.34
CA ARG A 46 0.84 -23.57 5.59
C ARG A 46 1.34 -24.81 6.31
N MET A 47 2.56 -24.71 6.81
CA MET A 47 3.20 -25.81 7.54
C MET A 47 2.85 -25.78 9.04
N THR A 48 2.16 -24.72 9.51
CA THR A 48 1.92 -24.48 10.94
C THR A 48 3.21 -24.53 11.76
N GLU A 49 4.26 -23.88 11.26
CA GLU A 49 5.60 -23.96 11.82
C GLU A 49 6.14 -22.57 12.17
N VAL A 50 6.80 -22.48 13.32
CA VAL A 50 7.48 -21.25 13.78
C VAL A 50 8.99 -21.50 13.74
N ARG A 51 9.72 -20.65 13.03
CA ARG A 51 11.17 -20.73 12.90
C ARG A 51 11.83 -19.40 13.32
N THR A 52 12.84 -19.46 14.16
CA THR A 52 13.71 -18.31 14.46
C THR A 52 14.74 -18.16 13.35
N ALA A 53 14.80 -16.99 12.71
CA ALA A 53 15.67 -16.74 11.56
C ALA A 53 17.13 -16.49 11.96
N SER A 54 17.39 -15.98 13.16
CA SER A 54 18.73 -15.70 13.67
C SER A 54 18.79 -15.77 15.19
N ARG A 55 19.95 -16.14 15.70
CA ARG A 55 20.25 -16.02 17.14
C ARG A 55 20.94 -14.71 17.51
N ALA A 56 21.35 -13.93 16.49
CA ALA A 56 21.98 -12.64 16.70
C ALA A 56 20.91 -11.56 16.92
N LYS A 57 21.07 -10.77 17.95
CA LYS A 57 20.21 -9.60 18.20
C LYS A 57 20.51 -8.52 17.16
N LEU A 58 19.47 -8.08 16.47
CA LEU A 58 19.53 -7.02 15.48
C LEU A 58 18.65 -5.85 15.92
N THR A 59 19.04 -4.67 15.49
CA THR A 59 18.25 -3.45 15.67
C THR A 59 17.60 -3.04 14.35
N SER A 60 16.56 -2.18 14.40
CA SER A 60 15.88 -1.63 13.22
C SER A 60 15.46 -2.70 12.21
N LEU A 61 14.83 -3.76 12.68
CA LEU A 61 14.34 -4.81 11.80
C LEU A 61 13.25 -4.30 10.86
N SER A 62 13.32 -4.69 9.58
CA SER A 62 12.38 -4.30 8.54
C SER A 62 12.18 -5.44 7.55
N SER A 63 10.95 -5.62 7.11
CA SER A 63 10.58 -6.49 6.00
C SER A 63 9.46 -5.81 5.21
N ALA A 64 9.39 -6.04 3.91
CA ALA A 64 8.32 -5.53 3.06
C ALA A 64 7.46 -6.65 2.47
N ASN A 65 8.03 -7.84 2.34
CA ASN A 65 7.42 -8.99 1.66
C ASN A 65 7.18 -10.20 2.58
N GLY A 66 7.49 -10.10 3.89
CA GLY A 66 7.38 -11.22 4.83
C GLY A 66 8.43 -12.32 4.65
N THR A 67 9.19 -12.30 3.54
CA THR A 67 10.20 -13.32 3.22
C THR A 67 11.59 -12.87 3.61
N ASP A 68 12.03 -11.71 3.14
CA ASP A 68 13.31 -11.15 3.50
C ASP A 68 13.18 -10.27 4.74
N ILE A 69 13.99 -10.54 5.74
CA ILE A 69 14.10 -9.73 6.96
C ILE A 69 15.46 -9.04 6.92
N TYR A 70 15.46 -7.73 7.03
CA TYR A 70 16.67 -6.91 7.13
C TYR A 70 16.78 -6.33 8.53
N GLY A 71 18.00 -6.22 9.02
CA GLY A 71 18.26 -5.62 10.32
C GLY A 71 19.66 -5.04 10.39
N ILE A 72 19.95 -4.32 11.46
CA ILE A 72 21.25 -3.69 11.69
C ILE A 72 21.96 -4.45 12.80
N ASN A 73 23.17 -4.95 12.53
CA ASN A 73 24.00 -5.64 13.49
C ASN A 73 24.73 -4.66 14.45
N THR A 74 25.48 -5.19 15.40
CA THR A 74 26.23 -4.39 16.40
C THR A 74 27.35 -3.54 15.81
N LYS A 75 27.78 -3.83 14.57
CA LYS A 75 28.76 -3.01 13.86
C LYS A 75 28.13 -1.86 13.05
N GLY A 76 26.80 -1.79 13.00
CA GLY A 76 26.08 -0.82 12.19
C GLY A 76 25.96 -1.20 10.72
N GLU A 77 26.22 -2.47 10.37
CA GLU A 77 26.02 -3.00 9.03
C GLU A 77 24.57 -3.48 8.88
N VAL A 78 24.00 -3.31 7.69
CA VAL A 78 22.70 -3.88 7.33
C VAL A 78 22.91 -5.31 6.87
N VAL A 79 22.20 -6.24 7.45
CA VAL A 79 22.27 -7.67 7.11
C VAL A 79 20.91 -8.18 6.66
N ARG A 80 20.89 -9.12 5.70
CA ARG A 80 19.67 -9.83 5.30
C ARG A 80 19.63 -11.19 6.00
N LEU A 81 18.48 -11.48 6.56
CA LEU A 81 18.16 -12.80 7.11
C LEU A 81 17.20 -13.50 6.18
N ASN A 82 17.72 -14.37 5.35
CA ASN A 82 16.92 -15.22 4.47
C ASN A 82 17.19 -16.68 4.82
N PRO A 83 16.17 -17.48 5.19
CA PRO A 83 16.38 -18.89 5.53
C PRO A 83 16.86 -19.73 4.35
N ASN A 84 16.64 -19.29 3.10
CA ASN A 84 16.96 -20.01 1.87
C ASN A 84 18.08 -19.36 1.04
N GLY A 85 18.68 -18.27 1.51
CA GLY A 85 19.64 -17.48 0.74
C GLY A 85 20.97 -17.28 1.46
N GLY A 86 22.01 -16.97 0.67
CA GLY A 86 23.32 -16.64 1.19
C GLY A 86 23.32 -15.36 2.05
N ASP A 87 24.35 -15.25 2.86
CA ASP A 87 24.60 -14.07 3.65
C ASP A 87 24.78 -12.85 2.74
N TRP A 88 23.99 -11.84 2.97
CA TRP A 88 24.15 -10.53 2.34
C TRP A 88 24.30 -9.46 3.40
N HIS A 89 25.21 -8.53 3.19
CA HIS A 89 25.37 -7.38 4.06
C HIS A 89 25.74 -6.14 3.26
N PHE A 90 25.38 -4.99 3.80
CA PHE A 90 25.79 -3.68 3.30
C PHE A 90 26.45 -2.90 4.43
N THR A 91 27.68 -2.42 4.18
CA THR A 91 28.46 -1.62 5.14
C THR A 91 28.45 -0.16 4.71
N PRO A 92 27.60 0.70 5.32
CA PRO A 92 27.60 2.13 5.02
C PRO A 92 28.84 2.83 5.59
N SER A 93 29.16 4.01 5.05
CA SER A 93 30.32 4.81 5.51
C SER A 93 30.21 5.33 6.96
N VAL A 94 29.02 5.27 7.54
CA VAL A 94 28.71 5.59 8.94
C VAL A 94 27.74 4.52 9.44
N PRO A 95 27.87 4.04 10.69
CA PRO A 95 27.00 3.00 11.23
C PRO A 95 25.52 3.31 11.01
N ALA A 96 24.79 2.40 10.39
CA ALA A 96 23.37 2.55 10.11
C ALA A 96 22.56 2.67 11.42
N ARG A 97 21.50 3.48 11.37
CA ARG A 97 20.55 3.66 12.49
C ARG A 97 19.19 3.02 12.20
N VAL A 98 18.74 3.10 10.97
CA VAL A 98 17.45 2.56 10.54
C VAL A 98 17.53 2.04 9.11
N VAL A 99 16.82 0.96 8.84
CA VAL A 99 16.62 0.40 7.51
C VAL A 99 15.12 0.29 7.22
N PHE A 100 14.74 0.64 5.98
CA PHE A 100 13.38 0.51 5.45
C PHE A 100 13.42 -0.40 4.23
N ALA A 101 12.92 -1.63 4.36
CA ALA A 101 12.71 -2.51 3.23
C ALA A 101 11.56 -1.96 2.37
N GLN A 102 11.74 -1.93 1.06
CA GLN A 102 10.76 -1.45 0.09
C GLN A 102 10.06 -2.62 -0.60
N PRO A 103 8.79 -2.46 -1.04
CA PRO A 103 8.05 -3.52 -1.74
C PRO A 103 8.74 -4.01 -3.02
N ASN A 104 9.55 -3.17 -3.67
CA ASN A 104 10.31 -3.50 -4.87
C ASN A 104 11.65 -4.22 -4.59
N GLY A 105 11.91 -4.62 -3.34
CA GLY A 105 13.14 -5.32 -2.91
C GLY A 105 14.33 -4.40 -2.62
N GLU A 106 14.21 -3.09 -2.80
CA GLU A 106 15.25 -2.13 -2.45
C GLU A 106 15.23 -1.81 -0.94
N LEU A 107 16.32 -1.22 -0.47
CA LEU A 107 16.45 -0.74 0.91
C LEU A 107 16.75 0.75 0.91
N ILE A 108 16.15 1.47 1.85
CA ILE A 108 16.60 2.80 2.23
C ILE A 108 17.25 2.68 3.60
N VAL A 109 18.52 3.02 3.68
CA VAL A 109 19.32 2.98 4.90
C VAL A 109 19.61 4.40 5.34
N ALA A 110 19.47 4.68 6.63
CA ALA A 110 19.78 5.98 7.20
C ALA A 110 20.75 5.89 8.38
N ALA A 111 21.67 6.85 8.45
CA ALA A 111 22.60 7.02 9.56
C ALA A 111 22.78 8.50 9.91
N ASN A 112 23.08 8.78 11.18
CA ASN A 112 23.33 10.16 11.63
C ASN A 112 24.85 10.43 11.66
N LYS A 113 25.28 11.58 11.13
CA LYS A 113 26.64 12.07 11.18
C LYS A 113 26.66 13.54 11.56
N GLY A 114 27.03 13.85 12.79
CA GLY A 114 26.95 15.21 13.32
C GLY A 114 25.55 15.77 13.24
N ALA A 115 25.38 16.94 12.61
CA ALA A 115 24.09 17.61 12.42
C ALA A 115 23.31 17.14 11.16
N GLN A 116 23.69 16.02 10.58
CA GLN A 116 23.10 15.52 9.34
C GLN A 116 22.65 14.07 9.47
N THR A 117 21.67 13.70 8.63
CA THR A 117 21.28 12.32 8.36
C THR A 117 21.68 11.97 6.93
N LEU A 118 22.51 10.93 6.80
CA LEU A 118 22.90 10.37 5.52
C LEU A 118 21.93 9.27 5.14
N LEU A 119 21.58 9.22 3.85
CA LEU A 119 20.70 8.22 3.27
C LEU A 119 21.40 7.49 2.13
N TRP A 120 21.14 6.20 2.01
CA TRP A 120 21.56 5.36 0.89
C TRP A 120 20.40 4.52 0.40
N ARG A 121 20.24 4.41 -0.91
CA ARG A 121 19.38 3.43 -1.56
C ARG A 121 20.24 2.30 -2.10
N VAL A 122 19.93 1.09 -1.67
CA VAL A 122 20.70 -0.12 -1.98
C VAL A 122 19.76 -1.20 -2.50
N ARG A 123 20.20 -1.99 -3.47
CA ARG A 123 19.41 -3.10 -4.02
C ARG A 123 20.13 -4.43 -3.78
N PRO A 124 19.65 -5.28 -2.83
CA PRO A 124 20.10 -6.65 -2.72
C PRO A 124 19.79 -7.47 -3.99
N PRO A 125 20.61 -8.45 -4.41
CA PRO A 125 21.81 -8.94 -3.72
C PRO A 125 23.06 -8.10 -3.96
N ASP A 126 22.99 -7.05 -4.77
CA ASP A 126 24.12 -6.15 -4.99
C ASP A 126 24.33 -5.30 -3.73
N ASP A 127 25.58 -4.97 -3.42
CA ASP A 127 25.94 -4.06 -2.33
C ASP A 127 26.19 -2.62 -2.84
N VAL A 128 25.83 -2.37 -4.10
CA VAL A 128 26.05 -1.09 -4.78
C VAL A 128 25.00 -0.07 -4.32
N VAL A 129 25.50 1.09 -3.91
CA VAL A 129 24.67 2.26 -3.64
C VAL A 129 24.13 2.81 -4.97
N GLN A 130 22.81 2.78 -5.12
CA GLN A 130 22.12 3.32 -6.30
C GLN A 130 22.01 4.84 -6.24
N ASP A 131 21.65 5.35 -5.05
CA ASP A 131 21.53 6.77 -4.77
C ASP A 131 21.96 7.08 -3.35
N SER A 132 22.32 8.33 -3.09
CA SER A 132 22.58 8.86 -1.77
C SER A 132 22.02 10.27 -1.61
N ALA A 133 21.62 10.61 -0.39
CA ALA A 133 21.14 11.95 -0.05
C ALA A 133 21.56 12.35 1.37
N VAL A 134 21.51 13.63 1.62
CA VAL A 134 21.80 14.22 2.93
C VAL A 134 20.61 15.05 3.37
N LEU A 135 20.12 14.79 4.58
CA LEU A 135 19.05 15.54 5.23
C LEU A 135 19.59 16.28 6.46
N PRO A 136 18.85 17.29 6.97
CA PRO A 136 19.07 17.78 8.33
C PRO A 136 19.01 16.61 9.33
N LEU A 137 19.62 16.78 10.50
CA LEU A 137 19.54 15.77 11.55
C LEU A 137 18.09 15.39 11.80
N SER A 138 17.78 14.15 11.58
CA SER A 138 16.42 13.64 11.66
C SER A 138 16.25 12.55 12.72
N GLY A 139 15.08 12.51 13.31
CA GLY A 139 14.66 11.52 14.29
C GLY A 139 14.01 10.29 13.66
N ARG A 140 12.82 9.95 14.18
CA ARG A 140 12.04 8.79 13.73
C ARG A 140 11.64 8.94 12.27
N GLY A 141 11.75 7.85 11.50
CA GLY A 141 11.26 7.77 10.14
C GLY A 141 10.06 6.84 10.02
N VAL A 142 9.18 7.11 9.07
CA VAL A 142 8.07 6.24 8.68
C VAL A 142 8.02 6.10 7.17
N ARG A 143 7.90 4.86 6.69
CA ARG A 143 7.70 4.54 5.28
C ARG A 143 6.20 4.48 4.98
N THR A 144 5.77 4.97 3.81
CA THR A 144 4.43 4.70 3.30
C THR A 144 4.26 3.21 2.98
N GLN A 145 3.07 2.67 3.11
CA GLN A 145 2.83 1.25 2.84
C GLN A 145 3.13 0.89 1.38
N VAL A 146 2.78 1.76 0.45
CA VAL A 146 3.11 1.59 -0.98
C VAL A 146 4.60 1.71 -1.29
N GLY A 147 5.43 2.16 -0.33
CA GLY A 147 6.88 2.20 -0.46
C GLY A 147 7.42 3.31 -1.36
N ASP A 148 6.64 4.32 -1.68
CA ASP A 148 7.04 5.40 -2.58
C ASP A 148 7.71 6.57 -1.86
N ARG A 149 7.51 6.70 -0.54
CA ARG A 149 8.07 7.77 0.30
C ARG A 149 8.48 7.29 1.67
N VAL A 150 9.45 8.00 2.24
CA VAL A 150 9.80 7.94 3.66
C VAL A 150 9.79 9.36 4.23
N TYR A 151 9.13 9.54 5.37
CA TYR A 151 9.09 10.79 6.10
C TYR A 151 9.93 10.67 7.37
N PHE A 152 10.75 11.67 7.64
CA PHE A 152 11.56 11.76 8.85
C PHE A 152 11.14 12.97 9.68
N THR A 153 11.08 12.79 10.99
CA THR A 153 10.88 13.92 11.91
C THR A 153 12.16 14.75 12.01
N VAL A 154 11.99 16.05 12.03
CA VAL A 154 13.02 17.05 12.36
C VAL A 154 12.52 17.94 13.48
N ASP A 155 13.36 18.81 14.06
CA ASP A 155 13.00 19.60 15.25
C ASP A 155 11.65 20.33 15.15
N SER A 156 11.35 20.92 14.00
CA SER A 156 10.13 21.72 13.79
C SER A 156 9.34 21.27 12.56
N GLY A 157 9.26 19.96 12.32
CA GLY A 157 8.48 19.46 11.19
C GLY A 157 8.87 18.09 10.70
N LEU A 158 8.73 17.91 9.39
CA LEU A 158 9.00 16.67 8.68
C LEU A 158 9.82 16.97 7.42
N VAL A 159 10.66 16.03 7.05
CA VAL A 159 11.30 15.97 5.73
C VAL A 159 10.89 14.67 5.06
N GLY A 160 10.27 14.78 3.88
CA GLY A 160 9.94 13.64 3.05
C GLY A 160 10.98 13.41 1.96
N ILE A 161 11.19 12.15 1.59
CA ILE A 161 11.98 11.74 0.44
C ILE A 161 11.17 10.80 -0.45
N LYS A 162 11.45 10.83 -1.76
CA LYS A 162 10.96 9.82 -2.69
C LYS A 162 11.85 8.57 -2.59
N ALA A 163 11.23 7.42 -2.43
CA ALA A 163 12.00 6.17 -2.28
C ALA A 163 12.80 5.79 -3.53
N LYS A 164 12.34 6.19 -4.73
CA LYS A 164 12.93 5.79 -6.01
C LYS A 164 14.29 6.40 -6.30
N ASP A 165 14.60 7.59 -5.76
CA ASP A 165 15.80 8.38 -6.09
C ASP A 165 16.33 9.22 -4.92
N LEU A 166 15.77 9.06 -3.72
CA LEU A 166 16.06 9.82 -2.50
C LEU A 166 15.88 11.33 -2.65
N SER A 167 15.26 11.82 -3.74
CA SER A 167 15.01 13.24 -3.91
C SER A 167 14.07 13.77 -2.82
N PRO A 168 14.34 14.94 -2.24
CA PRO A 168 13.47 15.52 -1.22
C PRO A 168 12.11 15.88 -1.82
N VAL A 169 11.06 15.70 -1.03
CA VAL A 169 9.67 16.05 -1.40
C VAL A 169 9.29 17.43 -0.84
N GLY A 170 10.14 18.01 -0.05
CA GLY A 170 9.92 19.27 0.62
C GLY A 170 9.99 19.13 2.15
N ALA A 171 10.24 20.26 2.80
CA ALA A 171 10.18 20.37 4.25
C ALA A 171 8.82 20.85 4.68
N ILE A 172 8.13 20.08 5.49
CA ILE A 172 6.81 20.42 6.05
C ILE A 172 7.04 21.04 7.41
N LYS A 173 6.87 22.35 7.49
CA LYS A 173 6.98 23.08 8.77
C LYS A 173 5.73 22.82 9.61
N LEU A 174 5.93 22.47 10.87
CA LEU A 174 4.90 22.24 11.87
C LEU A 174 5.07 23.19 13.05
N SER A 175 4.01 23.38 13.82
CA SER A 175 4.00 24.27 14.97
C SER A 175 4.80 23.74 16.15
N ASN A 176 4.89 22.42 16.28
CA ASN A 176 5.53 21.74 17.40
C ASN A 176 6.25 20.47 16.97
N ARG A 177 6.99 19.88 17.91
CA ARG A 177 7.67 18.60 17.73
C ARG A 177 6.67 17.46 17.51
N VAL A 178 6.94 16.63 16.54
CA VAL A 178 6.11 15.47 16.21
C VAL A 178 6.27 14.35 17.23
N VAL A 179 5.15 13.81 17.71
CA VAL A 179 5.07 12.68 18.65
C VAL A 179 4.78 11.38 17.90
N ALA A 180 3.81 11.41 16.99
CA ALA A 180 3.43 10.24 16.21
C ALA A 180 3.09 10.62 14.76
N LEU A 181 3.34 9.67 13.86
CA LEU A 181 3.11 9.77 12.43
C LEU A 181 2.37 8.53 11.95
N SER A 182 1.34 8.71 11.13
CA SER A 182 0.63 7.59 10.52
C SER A 182 0.23 7.94 9.09
N PRO A 183 0.94 7.41 8.07
CA PRO A 183 0.51 7.53 6.69
C PRO A 183 -0.72 6.65 6.45
N THR A 184 -1.60 7.09 5.55
CA THR A 184 -2.65 6.21 5.00
C THR A 184 -2.02 5.07 4.19
N PRO A 185 -2.67 3.91 4.07
CA PRO A 185 -2.17 2.82 3.24
C PRO A 185 -1.96 3.21 1.77
N SER A 186 -2.83 4.05 1.22
CA SER A 186 -2.70 4.64 -0.13
C SER A 186 -1.55 5.65 -0.25
N GLY A 187 -1.01 6.13 0.89
CA GLY A 187 0.03 7.15 0.92
C GLY A 187 -0.43 8.55 0.49
N ASP A 188 -1.73 8.79 0.33
CA ASP A 188 -2.29 10.08 -0.07
C ASP A 188 -2.29 11.12 1.05
N ARG A 189 -2.35 10.68 2.31
CA ARG A 189 -2.36 11.54 3.49
C ARG A 189 -1.41 11.05 4.58
N LEU A 190 -0.94 11.99 5.39
CA LEU A 190 -0.14 11.73 6.58
C LEU A 190 -0.80 12.40 7.78
N TYR A 191 -1.13 11.61 8.79
CA TYR A 191 -1.67 12.08 10.05
C TYR A 191 -0.54 12.31 11.04
N VAL A 192 -0.50 13.48 11.63
CA VAL A 192 0.59 13.93 12.50
C VAL A 192 0.04 14.38 13.84
N ALA A 193 0.54 13.77 14.90
CA ALA A 193 0.33 14.21 16.28
C ALA A 193 1.55 14.98 16.76
N MET A 194 1.34 16.10 17.42
CA MET A 194 2.40 16.97 17.93
C MET A 194 2.31 17.16 19.43
N VAL A 195 3.44 17.48 20.05
CA VAL A 195 3.49 17.82 21.48
C VAL A 195 2.61 19.02 21.76
N ALA A 196 1.78 18.93 22.79
CA ALA A 196 0.91 20.00 23.28
C ALA A 196 -0.10 20.56 22.25
N ASP A 197 -0.32 19.87 21.13
CA ASP A 197 -1.33 20.25 20.14
C ASP A 197 -2.56 19.34 20.30
N SER A 198 -3.69 19.93 20.68
CA SER A 198 -4.97 19.24 20.89
C SER A 198 -5.63 18.89 19.56
N GLY A 199 -4.95 18.06 18.76
CA GLY A 199 -5.47 17.63 17.47
C GLY A 199 -4.49 16.85 16.63
N LEU A 200 -4.92 16.56 15.43
CA LEU A 200 -4.11 15.94 14.39
C LEU A 200 -4.02 16.88 13.19
N THR A 201 -2.81 17.14 12.76
CA THR A 201 -2.59 17.78 11.46
C THR A 201 -2.61 16.74 10.38
N VAL A 202 -3.46 16.91 9.37
CA VAL A 202 -3.54 16.06 8.18
C VAL A 202 -2.80 16.76 7.05
N ILE A 203 -1.78 16.10 6.53
CA ILE A 203 -0.96 16.58 5.43
C ILE A 203 -1.36 15.84 4.18
N ASP A 204 -1.78 16.56 3.16
CA ASP A 204 -2.05 16.04 1.83
C ASP A 204 -0.73 15.85 1.07
N ARG A 205 -0.56 14.69 0.48
CA ARG A 205 0.66 14.31 -0.24
C ARG A 205 0.95 15.19 -1.45
N TYR A 206 -0.08 15.64 -2.15
CA TYR A 206 0.07 16.32 -3.43
C TYR A 206 0.41 17.79 -3.26
N THR A 207 -0.11 18.41 -2.21
CA THR A 207 0.15 19.81 -1.89
C THR A 207 1.30 19.99 -0.90
N GLU A 208 1.57 18.98 -0.07
CA GLU A 208 2.56 18.96 1.02
C GLU A 208 2.45 20.16 2.00
N SER A 209 1.46 20.99 1.79
CA SER A 209 1.16 22.20 2.58
C SER A 209 -0.29 22.28 3.03
N GLY A 210 -1.19 21.48 2.45
CA GLY A 210 -2.59 21.44 2.82
C GLY A 210 -2.75 20.92 4.24
N LYS A 211 -3.23 21.76 5.15
CA LYS A 211 -3.40 21.42 6.56
C LYS A 211 -4.87 21.39 6.90
N THR A 212 -5.44 20.21 6.97
CA THR A 212 -6.70 20.01 7.67
C THR A 212 -6.37 19.59 9.09
N ASN A 213 -6.97 20.25 10.08
CA ASN A 213 -6.80 19.89 11.48
C ASN A 213 -8.05 19.14 11.97
N ILE A 214 -7.82 18.02 12.64
CA ILE A 214 -8.86 17.30 13.40
C ILE A 214 -8.69 17.72 14.85
N VAL A 215 -9.68 18.42 15.38
CA VAL A 215 -9.65 18.87 16.77
C VAL A 215 -9.95 17.68 17.68
N LEU A 216 -9.11 17.48 18.71
CA LEU A 216 -9.27 16.49 19.76
C LEU A 216 -9.32 17.19 21.12
N PRO A 217 -9.93 16.56 22.14
CA PRO A 217 -9.99 17.17 23.49
C PRO A 217 -8.61 17.33 24.17
N ALA A 218 -7.61 16.54 23.78
CA ALA A 218 -6.23 16.59 24.30
C ALA A 218 -5.21 16.14 23.24
N PRO A 219 -3.91 16.48 23.39
CA PRO A 219 -2.86 16.03 22.49
C PRO A 219 -2.71 14.50 22.48
N PRO A 220 -2.87 13.81 21.35
CA PRO A 220 -2.68 12.37 21.29
C PRO A 220 -1.20 12.00 21.40
N THR A 221 -0.91 10.84 21.98
CA THR A 221 0.47 10.39 22.23
C THR A 221 0.94 9.29 21.28
N ASP A 222 0.02 8.59 20.60
CA ASP A 222 0.33 7.57 19.59
C ASP A 222 -0.83 7.41 18.61
N LEU A 223 -0.55 6.83 17.43
CA LEU A 223 -1.49 6.67 16.32
C LEU A 223 -1.43 5.26 15.76
N ARG A 224 -2.59 4.65 15.46
CA ARG A 224 -2.69 3.37 14.75
C ARG A 224 -3.68 3.46 13.62
N MET A 225 -3.19 3.23 12.41
CA MET A 225 -3.98 3.28 11.17
C MET A 225 -4.56 1.90 10.84
N ASP A 226 -5.79 1.90 10.36
CA ASP A 226 -6.40 0.75 9.70
C ASP A 226 -5.62 0.35 8.44
N ALA A 227 -5.41 -0.94 8.23
CA ALA A 227 -4.75 -1.47 7.04
C ALA A 227 -5.43 -1.08 5.72
N LEU A 228 -6.72 -0.75 5.73
CA LEU A 228 -7.47 -0.24 4.58
C LEU A 228 -7.73 1.28 4.63
N GLY A 229 -7.23 1.97 5.65
CA GLY A 229 -7.34 3.43 5.77
C GLY A 229 -8.74 3.96 6.05
N ARG A 230 -9.61 3.18 6.71
CA ARG A 230 -10.98 3.61 7.07
C ARG A 230 -11.04 4.35 8.40
N TYR A 231 -10.25 3.88 9.37
CA TYR A 231 -10.22 4.40 10.73
C TYR A 231 -8.79 4.61 11.21
N LEU A 232 -8.65 5.57 12.12
CA LEU A 232 -7.43 5.86 12.85
C LEU A 232 -7.75 5.85 14.34
N LEU A 233 -6.96 5.14 15.13
CA LEU A 233 -6.98 5.22 16.58
C LEU A 233 -5.94 6.21 17.06
N ALA A 234 -6.32 7.13 17.94
CA ALA A 234 -5.42 8.09 18.55
C ALA A 234 -5.44 7.91 20.07
N ARG A 235 -4.28 7.62 20.66
CA ARG A 235 -4.15 7.34 22.10
C ARG A 235 -4.44 8.58 22.93
N ILE A 236 -5.33 8.46 23.90
CA ILE A 236 -5.61 9.51 24.88
C ILE A 236 -4.50 9.50 25.94
N PRO A 237 -3.85 10.64 26.23
CA PRO A 237 -2.81 10.69 27.25
C PRO A 237 -3.34 10.33 28.63
N GLU A 238 -2.51 9.64 29.41
CA GLU A 238 -2.78 9.28 30.82
C GLU A 238 -4.08 8.51 31.08
N GLN A 239 -4.68 7.94 30.04
CA GLN A 239 -5.92 7.16 30.12
C GLN A 239 -5.81 5.87 29.33
N ASP A 240 -6.46 4.81 29.82
CA ASP A 240 -6.66 3.56 29.08
C ASP A 240 -7.82 3.74 28.07
N SER A 241 -7.62 4.62 27.08
CA SER A 241 -8.62 4.93 26.07
C SER A 241 -8.01 5.50 24.78
N ALA A 242 -8.79 5.45 23.70
CA ALA A 242 -8.42 6.02 22.40
C ALA A 242 -9.60 6.71 21.73
N TRP A 243 -9.35 7.78 21.00
CA TRP A 243 -10.30 8.33 20.03
C TRP A 243 -10.32 7.49 18.76
N VAL A 244 -11.51 7.28 18.24
CA VAL A 244 -11.77 6.64 16.95
C VAL A 244 -12.07 7.72 15.93
N ILE A 245 -11.30 7.79 14.86
CA ILE A 245 -11.40 8.83 13.82
C ILE A 245 -11.73 8.14 12.50
N ALA A 246 -12.81 8.58 11.85
CA ALA A 246 -13.16 8.13 10.49
C ALA A 246 -12.32 8.90 9.46
N ILE A 247 -11.46 8.19 8.73
CA ILE A 247 -10.50 8.75 7.77
C ILE A 247 -11.20 9.41 6.57
N GLY A 248 -12.28 8.80 6.07
CA GLY A 248 -13.02 9.33 4.91
C GLY A 248 -13.63 10.72 5.14
N THR A 249 -13.95 11.06 6.38
CA THR A 249 -14.58 12.34 6.76
C THR A 249 -13.70 13.23 7.63
N ASN A 250 -12.56 12.73 8.10
CA ASN A 250 -11.70 13.36 9.10
C ASN A 250 -12.46 13.76 10.39
N ARG A 251 -13.43 12.95 10.81
CA ARG A 251 -14.25 13.22 11.99
C ARG A 251 -13.99 12.22 13.11
N VAL A 252 -14.01 12.71 14.33
CA VAL A 252 -14.01 11.87 15.53
C VAL A 252 -15.37 11.19 15.64
N VAL A 253 -15.37 9.85 15.68
CA VAL A 253 -16.57 9.03 15.90
C VAL A 253 -16.91 9.01 17.38
N GLY A 254 -15.90 8.90 18.24
CA GLY A 254 -16.04 8.88 19.69
C GLY A 254 -14.76 8.35 20.35
N ALA A 255 -14.86 7.95 21.61
CA ALA A 255 -13.77 7.34 22.37
C ALA A 255 -14.12 5.93 22.83
N VAL A 256 -13.11 5.06 22.92
CA VAL A 256 -13.23 3.68 23.40
C VAL A 256 -12.26 3.42 24.53
N ALA A 257 -12.71 2.65 25.52
CA ALA A 257 -11.84 2.20 26.60
C ALA A 257 -10.93 1.07 26.08
N THR A 258 -9.63 1.24 26.20
CA THR A 258 -8.63 0.25 25.81
C THR A 258 -7.28 0.58 26.41
N ARG A 259 -6.61 -0.42 26.98
CA ARG A 259 -5.17 -0.30 27.25
C ARG A 259 -4.41 -0.21 25.92
N TRP A 260 -3.22 0.34 25.96
CA TRP A 260 -2.36 0.51 24.80
C TRP A 260 -1.09 -0.30 24.97
N ASP A 261 -0.94 -1.33 24.18
CA ASP A 261 0.23 -2.21 24.17
C ASP A 261 0.86 -2.25 22.77
N THR A 262 1.85 -3.09 22.53
CA THR A 262 2.59 -3.17 21.26
C THR A 262 1.66 -3.55 20.08
N ASP A 263 0.76 -4.50 20.29
CA ASP A 263 -0.10 -5.08 19.26
C ASP A 263 -1.56 -4.57 19.31
N LEU A 264 -2.05 -4.20 20.47
CA LEU A 264 -3.43 -3.71 20.68
C LEU A 264 -3.45 -2.29 21.31
N PRO A 265 -4.48 -1.47 21.03
CA PRO A 265 -5.64 -1.76 20.19
C PRO A 265 -5.25 -1.85 18.71
N ALA A 266 -6.03 -2.58 17.90
CA ALA A 266 -5.83 -2.73 16.47
C ALA A 266 -7.15 -2.66 15.71
N ILE A 267 -7.07 -2.51 14.38
CA ILE A 267 -8.22 -2.51 13.49
C ILE A 267 -8.11 -3.73 12.60
N ALA A 268 -9.09 -4.62 12.70
CA ALA A 268 -9.16 -5.84 11.90
C ALA A 268 -9.52 -5.53 10.43
N PRO A 269 -9.22 -6.44 9.47
CA PRO A 269 -9.51 -6.22 8.05
C PRO A 269 -10.98 -5.98 7.71
N ASP A 270 -11.92 -6.48 8.54
CA ASP A 270 -13.35 -6.19 8.40
C ASP A 270 -13.75 -4.79 8.93
N GLY A 271 -12.81 -4.06 9.53
CA GLY A 271 -12.98 -2.75 10.13
C GLY A 271 -13.31 -2.79 11.63
N SER A 272 -13.54 -3.95 12.21
CA SER A 272 -13.80 -4.04 13.64
C SER A 272 -12.58 -3.62 14.45
N LEU A 273 -12.81 -2.95 15.57
CA LEU A 273 -11.76 -2.59 16.52
C LEU A 273 -11.52 -3.75 17.48
N ALA A 274 -10.29 -4.16 17.65
CA ALA A 274 -9.88 -5.07 18.71
C ALA A 274 -9.27 -4.25 19.85
N LEU A 275 -9.97 -4.22 20.98
CA LEU A 275 -9.65 -3.38 22.11
C LEU A 275 -9.13 -4.22 23.27
N LEU A 276 -8.00 -3.83 23.84
CA LEU A 276 -7.36 -4.51 24.94
C LEU A 276 -7.99 -4.09 26.27
N GLY A 277 -8.68 -5.03 26.94
CA GLY A 277 -9.14 -4.89 28.32
C GLY A 277 -8.10 -5.32 29.36
N GLN A 278 -8.52 -5.60 30.56
CA GLN A 278 -7.61 -6.10 31.60
C GLN A 278 -7.21 -7.56 31.38
N ALA A 279 -8.20 -8.43 31.07
CA ALA A 279 -7.97 -9.85 30.81
C ALA A 279 -8.46 -10.30 29.44
N ASP A 280 -9.36 -9.56 28.83
CA ASP A 280 -10.09 -9.92 27.62
C ASP A 280 -9.78 -8.97 26.47
N VAL A 281 -10.07 -9.40 25.25
CA VAL A 281 -10.09 -8.56 24.05
C VAL A 281 -11.52 -8.39 23.58
N SER A 282 -11.96 -7.14 23.44
CA SER A 282 -13.30 -6.80 22.95
C SER A 282 -13.25 -6.45 21.47
N ILE A 283 -14.11 -7.05 20.67
CA ILE A 283 -14.30 -6.72 19.26
C ILE A 283 -15.47 -5.75 19.14
N VAL A 284 -15.23 -4.57 18.62
CA VAL A 284 -16.17 -3.44 18.63
C VAL A 284 -16.46 -2.96 17.21
N ASP A 285 -17.71 -2.61 16.95
CA ASP A 285 -18.13 -1.93 15.71
C ASP A 285 -17.64 -0.46 15.76
N PRO A 286 -16.80 -0.01 14.83
CA PRO A 286 -16.23 1.34 14.89
C PRO A 286 -17.24 2.45 14.61
N ALA A 287 -18.32 2.17 13.88
CA ALA A 287 -19.32 3.18 13.54
C ALA A 287 -20.29 3.46 14.70
N LYS A 288 -20.59 2.42 15.50
CA LYS A 288 -21.54 2.49 16.61
C LYS A 288 -20.86 2.47 17.97
N LEU A 289 -19.60 2.11 18.04
CA LEU A 289 -18.80 1.87 19.25
C LEU A 289 -19.45 0.83 20.18
N THR A 290 -20.12 -0.18 19.59
CA THR A 290 -20.79 -1.27 20.33
C THR A 290 -19.98 -2.55 20.25
N VAL A 291 -19.90 -3.27 21.37
CA VAL A 291 -19.21 -4.56 21.45
C VAL A 291 -19.97 -5.61 20.63
N LYS A 292 -19.29 -6.24 19.65
CA LYS A 292 -19.81 -7.36 18.84
C LYS A 292 -19.54 -8.70 19.53
N SER A 293 -18.34 -8.87 20.07
CA SER A 293 -17.92 -10.09 20.77
C SER A 293 -16.78 -9.79 21.75
N THR A 294 -16.54 -10.74 22.69
CA THR A 294 -15.46 -10.65 23.65
C THR A 294 -14.71 -11.97 23.68
N ILE A 295 -13.38 -11.90 23.52
CA ILE A 295 -12.48 -13.04 23.55
C ILE A 295 -11.90 -13.12 24.96
N LYS A 296 -12.39 -14.08 25.73
CA LYS A 296 -12.01 -14.29 27.12
C LYS A 296 -10.55 -14.73 27.24
N GLY A 297 -9.80 -14.07 28.12
CA GLY A 297 -8.38 -14.34 28.34
C GLY A 297 -7.46 -13.83 27.22
N GLY A 298 -8.02 -13.22 26.16
CA GLY A 298 -7.29 -12.81 24.98
C GLY A 298 -6.20 -11.75 25.19
N ALA A 299 -6.23 -11.05 26.34
CA ALA A 299 -5.18 -10.09 26.69
C ALA A 299 -3.80 -10.73 26.99
N ARG A 300 -3.72 -12.05 27.05
CA ARG A 300 -2.45 -12.80 27.21
C ARG A 300 -1.80 -13.16 25.89
N ASP A 301 -2.56 -13.09 24.78
CA ASP A 301 -2.12 -13.45 23.45
C ASP A 301 -1.51 -12.23 22.76
N PHE A 302 -0.66 -12.47 21.75
CA PHE A 302 -0.20 -11.44 20.83
C PHE A 302 -1.15 -11.38 19.63
N TRP A 303 -1.60 -10.20 19.27
CA TRP A 303 -2.60 -10.00 18.24
C TRP A 303 -2.00 -9.40 16.95
N TYR A 304 -2.30 -10.06 15.83
CA TYR A 304 -2.00 -9.56 14.51
C TYR A 304 -3.14 -9.86 13.55
N PHE A 305 -3.66 -8.84 12.89
CA PHE A 305 -4.77 -8.96 11.97
C PHE A 305 -4.28 -8.80 10.53
N PHE A 306 -4.68 -9.72 9.69
CA PHE A 306 -4.41 -9.67 8.25
C PHE A 306 -5.60 -10.25 7.48
N ALA A 307 -5.81 -9.73 6.25
CA ALA A 307 -6.79 -10.28 5.35
C ALA A 307 -6.18 -11.52 4.68
N TRP A 308 -6.89 -12.64 4.82
CA TRP A 308 -6.45 -13.89 4.23
C TRP A 308 -7.67 -14.72 3.82
N ASP A 309 -7.75 -15.07 2.55
CA ASP A 309 -8.85 -15.85 1.96
C ASP A 309 -8.56 -17.36 1.92
N GLY A 310 -7.55 -17.77 2.65
CA GLY A 310 -7.06 -19.16 2.72
C GLY A 310 -5.98 -19.44 1.69
N PHE A 311 -5.32 -20.60 1.87
CA PHE A 311 -4.29 -21.05 0.94
C PHE A 311 -4.94 -21.50 -0.36
N ARG A 312 -4.93 -20.64 -1.34
CA ARG A 312 -5.00 -21.10 -2.73
C ARG A 312 -3.55 -21.25 -3.18
N PRO A 313 -3.02 -22.48 -3.29
CA PRO A 313 -1.77 -22.65 -4.00
C PRO A 313 -2.01 -22.04 -5.37
N ARG A 314 -1.23 -21.05 -5.77
CA ARG A 314 -1.15 -20.67 -7.18
C ARG A 314 -0.82 -21.97 -7.92
N PRO A 315 -1.60 -22.44 -8.89
CA PRO A 315 -1.21 -23.58 -9.69
C PRO A 315 0.19 -23.25 -10.22
N GLN A 316 1.17 -24.11 -9.91
CA GLN A 316 2.49 -24.02 -10.52
C GLN A 316 2.25 -24.04 -12.03
N GLY A 317 2.55 -22.94 -12.72
CA GLY A 317 2.32 -22.79 -14.16
C GLY A 317 1.44 -21.61 -14.58
N LEU A 318 0.94 -20.78 -13.65
CA LEU A 318 0.23 -19.54 -14.01
C LEU A 318 1.17 -18.32 -14.19
N ASP A 319 2.46 -18.52 -14.27
CA ASP A 319 3.36 -17.59 -14.97
C ASP A 319 3.31 -17.81 -16.51
N GLN A 320 2.21 -18.34 -17.02
CA GLN A 320 1.95 -18.22 -18.46
C GLN A 320 1.69 -16.72 -18.72
N PRO A 321 2.44 -16.11 -19.64
CA PRO A 321 2.17 -14.75 -20.05
C PRO A 321 0.69 -14.67 -20.42
N VAL A 322 -0.01 -13.66 -19.90
CA VAL A 322 -1.38 -13.40 -20.28
C VAL A 322 -1.37 -13.13 -21.78
N THR A 323 -1.71 -14.13 -22.57
CA THR A 323 -1.86 -14.01 -24.01
C THR A 323 -3.15 -13.23 -24.24
N PHE A 324 -3.02 -11.98 -24.57
CA PHE A 324 -4.16 -11.17 -25.01
C PHE A 324 -4.68 -11.75 -26.34
N PRO A 325 -6.01 -11.78 -26.55
CA PRO A 325 -6.57 -12.15 -27.85
C PRO A 325 -5.99 -11.20 -28.91
N GLY A 326 -5.12 -11.65 -29.75
CA GLY A 326 -4.35 -10.88 -30.73
C GLY A 326 -2.86 -11.24 -30.79
N ASP A 327 -2.27 -11.76 -29.73
CA ASP A 327 -0.86 -12.17 -29.74
C ASP A 327 -0.64 -13.48 -30.51
N SER A 328 -1.64 -14.36 -30.55
CA SER A 328 -1.60 -15.59 -31.36
C SER A 328 -1.54 -15.34 -32.88
N ALA A 329 -1.91 -14.16 -33.33
CA ALA A 329 -1.84 -13.79 -34.75
C ALA A 329 -0.45 -13.28 -35.18
N ARG A 330 0.39 -12.85 -34.26
CA ARG A 330 1.75 -12.38 -34.56
C ARG A 330 2.77 -13.51 -34.61
N ASP A 331 2.63 -14.53 -33.77
CA ASP A 331 3.53 -15.69 -33.80
C ASP A 331 3.34 -16.60 -35.00
N SER A 332 2.14 -16.59 -35.65
CA SER A 332 1.89 -17.33 -36.89
C SER A 332 2.46 -16.65 -38.15
N LEU A 333 2.86 -15.37 -38.08
CA LEU A 333 3.42 -14.67 -39.22
C LEU A 333 4.95 -14.76 -39.31
N THR A 334 5.62 -15.25 -38.30
CA THR A 334 7.08 -15.43 -38.25
C THR A 334 7.57 -16.84 -38.57
N ALA A 335 6.65 -17.82 -38.66
CA ALA A 335 6.99 -19.25 -38.90
C ALA A 335 6.74 -19.71 -40.35
N SER A 336 6.38 -18.82 -41.29
CA SER A 336 6.13 -19.20 -42.69
C SER A 336 7.02 -18.45 -43.66
N SER A 337 8.31 -18.75 -43.63
CA SER A 337 9.19 -18.47 -44.74
C SER A 337 10.19 -19.62 -44.86
N THR A 338 9.79 -20.70 -45.55
CA THR A 338 10.63 -21.49 -46.49
C THR A 338 9.89 -22.74 -46.93
N GLN A 339 9.30 -22.74 -48.05
CA GLN A 339 9.52 -23.71 -49.16
C GLN A 339 8.63 -23.40 -50.38
N PRO A 340 9.15 -23.50 -51.60
CA PRO A 340 8.41 -23.19 -52.79
C PRO A 340 7.92 -24.46 -53.54
N GLY A 341 6.79 -24.34 -54.24
CA GLY A 341 6.55 -25.13 -55.42
C GLY A 341 5.32 -26.04 -55.43
N GLY A 342 4.37 -25.72 -56.31
CA GLY A 342 3.45 -26.65 -56.96
C GLY A 342 2.01 -26.15 -57.11
N PRO A 343 1.48 -26.09 -58.38
CA PRO A 343 0.25 -25.43 -58.70
C PRO A 343 -1.01 -26.34 -58.78
N PRO A 344 -2.15 -25.91 -59.30
CA PRO A 344 -3.44 -25.87 -58.61
C PRO A 344 -4.48 -26.91 -59.10
N SER A 345 -5.58 -27.06 -58.39
CA SER A 345 -6.81 -27.58 -58.99
C SER A 345 -8.07 -27.14 -58.20
N SER A 346 -8.93 -26.42 -58.88
CA SER A 346 -10.37 -26.29 -58.64
C SER A 346 -11.11 -27.39 -59.40
N PRO A 347 -12.45 -27.58 -59.41
CA PRO A 347 -13.55 -26.93 -58.66
C PRO A 347 -14.66 -27.93 -58.20
N GLY A 348 -15.68 -27.43 -57.49
CA GLY A 348 -16.96 -28.15 -57.36
C GLY A 348 -17.86 -27.67 -56.23
N GLY A 349 -18.87 -26.84 -56.55
CA GLY A 349 -20.04 -26.61 -55.67
C GLY A 349 -21.14 -27.66 -56.02
N PRO A 350 -22.42 -27.53 -55.64
CA PRO A 350 -23.09 -26.56 -54.76
C PRO A 350 -24.16 -27.20 -53.81
N ASP A 351 -24.94 -26.30 -53.15
CA ASP A 351 -26.29 -26.48 -52.59
C ASP A 351 -26.54 -27.10 -51.21
N SER A 352 -27.12 -26.39 -50.32
CA SER A 352 -28.53 -26.18 -50.02
C SER A 352 -28.82 -25.75 -48.58
N ALA A 353 -29.43 -24.61 -48.46
CA ALA A 353 -30.61 -24.20 -47.71
C ALA A 353 -30.84 -24.52 -46.22
N HIS A 354 -31.19 -23.44 -45.51
CA HIS A 354 -32.11 -23.25 -44.37
C HIS A 354 -31.65 -23.56 -42.94
N ALA A 355 -31.48 -22.46 -42.20
CA ALA A 355 -32.32 -22.11 -41.04
C ALA A 355 -31.91 -20.77 -40.47
N LEU A 356 -32.86 -19.88 -40.36
CA LEU A 356 -32.80 -18.59 -39.67
C LEU A 356 -32.60 -18.81 -38.16
N GLN A 357 -31.46 -18.47 -37.65
CA GLN A 357 -31.30 -18.13 -36.23
C GLN A 357 -30.72 -16.72 -36.12
N THR A 358 -31.48 -15.89 -35.45
CA THR A 358 -31.14 -14.51 -35.11
C THR A 358 -29.89 -14.49 -34.28
N VAL A 359 -28.75 -14.24 -34.91
CA VAL A 359 -27.48 -14.01 -34.19
C VAL A 359 -27.48 -12.55 -33.79
N VAL A 360 -27.55 -12.34 -32.48
CA VAL A 360 -27.18 -11.05 -31.83
C VAL A 360 -25.74 -10.75 -32.24
N ALA A 361 -25.52 -9.67 -32.97
CA ALA A 361 -24.20 -9.25 -33.37
C ALA A 361 -23.33 -8.94 -32.13
N PRO A 362 -22.07 -9.40 -32.10
CA PRO A 362 -21.15 -8.95 -31.07
C PRO A 362 -20.88 -7.44 -31.22
N PRO A 363 -20.62 -6.74 -30.11
CA PRO A 363 -20.32 -5.29 -30.18
C PRO A 363 -19.10 -5.07 -31.04
N SER A 364 -19.27 -4.20 -32.03
CA SER A 364 -18.24 -3.76 -32.97
C SER A 364 -17.02 -3.22 -32.19
N THR A 365 -15.88 -3.86 -32.41
CA THR A 365 -14.56 -3.38 -31.95
C THR A 365 -14.25 -2.09 -32.72
N GLN A 366 -14.55 -0.95 -32.12
CA GLN A 366 -14.01 0.33 -32.62
C GLN A 366 -12.49 0.31 -32.43
N PRO A 367 -11.72 0.80 -33.42
CA PRO A 367 -10.28 0.95 -33.26
C PRO A 367 -10.01 1.87 -32.06
N GLN A 368 -9.15 1.43 -31.14
CA GLN A 368 -8.75 2.27 -30.01
C GLN A 368 -8.10 3.55 -30.53
N PRO A 369 -8.54 4.72 -30.08
CA PRO A 369 -7.95 5.98 -30.50
C PRO A 369 -6.50 6.04 -30.01
N THR A 370 -5.57 6.13 -30.95
CA THR A 370 -4.17 6.45 -30.67
C THR A 370 -4.08 7.93 -30.33
N GLY A 371 -3.59 8.28 -29.13
CA GLY A 371 -3.43 9.67 -28.71
C GLY A 371 -3.46 9.84 -27.20
N PHE A 372 -3.54 11.08 -26.73
CA PHE A 372 -3.56 11.43 -25.31
C PHE A 372 -4.94 11.90 -24.89
N THR A 373 -5.48 11.33 -23.81
CA THR A 373 -6.81 11.66 -23.27
C THR A 373 -6.67 12.37 -21.93
N VAL A 374 -7.34 13.50 -21.76
CA VAL A 374 -7.44 14.24 -20.51
C VAL A 374 -8.62 13.71 -19.72
N SER A 375 -8.40 13.26 -18.49
CA SER A 375 -9.45 12.82 -17.56
C SER A 375 -9.56 13.80 -16.39
N PHE A 376 -10.78 14.18 -16.03
CA PHE A 376 -11.08 15.13 -14.95
C PHE A 376 -11.67 14.45 -13.72
N ALA A 377 -12.38 13.32 -13.91
CA ALA A 377 -12.97 12.58 -12.83
C ALA A 377 -13.17 11.10 -13.20
N ALA A 378 -13.21 10.23 -12.19
CA ALA A 378 -13.62 8.83 -12.29
C ALA A 378 -14.67 8.57 -11.21
N LEU A 379 -15.87 8.19 -11.59
CA LEU A 379 -17.04 8.09 -10.71
C LEU A 379 -17.70 6.72 -10.85
N LEU A 380 -18.37 6.26 -9.80
CA LEU A 380 -19.13 4.99 -9.80
C LEU A 380 -20.59 5.17 -10.26
N SER A 381 -21.04 6.41 -10.42
CA SER A 381 -22.40 6.75 -10.86
C SER A 381 -22.33 7.48 -12.20
N GLU A 382 -23.07 6.97 -13.18
CA GLU A 382 -23.15 7.57 -14.51
C GLU A 382 -23.78 8.95 -14.48
N ASP A 383 -24.90 9.12 -13.74
CA ASP A 383 -25.61 10.40 -13.62
C ASP A 383 -24.69 11.51 -13.11
N LYS A 384 -23.91 11.19 -12.04
CA LYS A 384 -22.94 12.15 -11.50
C LYS A 384 -21.79 12.44 -12.48
N ALA A 385 -21.35 11.43 -13.24
CA ALA A 385 -20.33 11.64 -14.26
C ALA A 385 -20.84 12.54 -15.38
N GLN A 386 -22.09 12.38 -15.81
CA GLN A 386 -22.72 13.24 -16.80
C GLN A 386 -22.92 14.68 -16.29
N GLU A 387 -23.30 14.85 -15.03
CA GLU A 387 -23.41 16.17 -14.40
C GLU A 387 -22.05 16.89 -14.39
N VAL A 388 -20.99 16.19 -13.99
CA VAL A 388 -19.62 16.74 -14.02
C VAL A 388 -19.20 17.05 -15.46
N ALA A 389 -19.47 16.17 -16.42
CA ALA A 389 -19.12 16.39 -17.81
C ALA A 389 -19.77 17.64 -18.41
N ARG A 390 -21.06 17.89 -18.11
CA ARG A 390 -21.76 19.12 -18.53
C ARG A 390 -21.17 20.39 -17.94
N SER A 391 -20.51 20.30 -16.79
CA SER A 391 -19.87 21.45 -16.10
C SER A 391 -18.48 21.79 -16.64
N ILE A 392 -17.94 20.96 -17.57
CA ILE A 392 -16.58 21.11 -18.10
C ILE A 392 -16.65 21.36 -19.60
N SER A 393 -16.20 22.55 -20.02
CA SER A 393 -16.06 22.91 -21.43
C SER A 393 -14.78 23.70 -21.61
N VAL A 394 -13.98 23.37 -22.60
CA VAL A 394 -12.74 24.08 -22.94
C VAL A 394 -12.79 24.46 -24.41
N ASN A 395 -12.65 25.74 -24.71
CA ASN A 395 -12.75 26.30 -26.05
C ASN A 395 -14.03 25.89 -26.81
N GLY A 396 -15.17 25.79 -26.11
CA GLY A 396 -16.45 25.40 -26.65
C GLY A 396 -16.63 23.88 -26.88
N VAL A 397 -15.62 23.06 -26.56
CA VAL A 397 -15.71 21.60 -26.60
C VAL A 397 -16.11 21.08 -25.24
N PRO A 398 -17.23 20.35 -25.10
CA PRO A 398 -17.63 19.77 -23.79
C PRO A 398 -16.84 18.49 -23.49
N ALA A 399 -16.67 18.20 -22.22
CA ALA A 399 -16.21 16.89 -21.78
C ALA A 399 -17.32 15.84 -22.01
N HIS A 400 -16.93 14.57 -22.14
CA HIS A 400 -17.85 13.44 -22.29
C HIS A 400 -17.53 12.31 -21.31
N VAL A 401 -18.46 11.40 -21.13
CA VAL A 401 -18.31 10.26 -20.21
C VAL A 401 -17.93 9.01 -20.99
N VAL A 402 -16.90 8.31 -20.52
CA VAL A 402 -16.48 7.00 -21.04
C VAL A 402 -16.64 5.97 -19.91
N SER A 403 -17.35 4.88 -20.17
CA SER A 403 -17.50 3.77 -19.26
C SER A 403 -16.35 2.78 -19.43
N THR A 404 -15.69 2.44 -18.34
CA THR A 404 -14.65 1.40 -18.27
C THR A 404 -15.00 0.43 -17.15
N THR A 405 -14.57 -0.84 -17.27
CA THR A 405 -14.79 -1.82 -16.22
C THR A 405 -13.47 -2.11 -15.53
N THR A 406 -13.41 -1.90 -14.21
CA THR A 406 -12.23 -2.22 -13.40
C THR A 406 -12.66 -3.17 -12.29
N ALA A 407 -12.01 -4.32 -12.20
CA ALA A 407 -12.31 -5.37 -11.21
C ALA A 407 -13.80 -5.76 -11.15
N GLY A 408 -14.49 -5.77 -12.30
CA GLY A 408 -15.90 -6.17 -12.39
C GLY A 408 -16.91 -5.06 -12.06
N SER A 409 -16.46 -3.86 -11.69
CA SER A 409 -17.33 -2.70 -11.43
C SER A 409 -17.22 -1.67 -12.54
N PRO A 410 -18.34 -1.08 -13.03
CA PRO A 410 -18.30 0.00 -14.01
C PRO A 410 -17.74 1.28 -13.35
N ILE A 411 -16.82 1.92 -14.05
CA ILE A 411 -16.28 3.24 -13.71
C ILE A 411 -16.58 4.20 -14.86
N PHE A 412 -17.17 5.33 -14.53
CA PHE A 412 -17.53 6.37 -15.46
C PHE A 412 -16.50 7.50 -15.40
N ARG A 413 -15.71 7.66 -16.47
CA ARG A 413 -14.64 8.68 -16.54
C ARG A 413 -15.11 9.87 -17.35
N VAL A 414 -14.90 11.06 -16.81
CA VAL A 414 -15.16 12.32 -17.49
C VAL A 414 -13.90 12.74 -18.23
N VAL A 415 -13.94 12.75 -19.55
CA VAL A 415 -12.74 12.90 -20.38
C VAL A 415 -12.91 13.91 -21.53
N MET A 416 -11.77 14.39 -22.04
CA MET A 416 -11.65 15.14 -23.28
C MET A 416 -10.49 14.58 -24.12
N GLY A 417 -10.66 14.55 -25.43
CA GLY A 417 -9.68 14.02 -26.38
C GLY A 417 -10.27 12.96 -27.31
N PRO A 418 -9.47 12.18 -28.06
CA PRO A 418 -8.00 12.13 -27.96
C PRO A 418 -7.28 13.31 -28.62
N TYR A 419 -6.09 13.66 -28.12
CA TYR A 419 -5.18 14.68 -28.65
C TYR A 419 -3.94 14.02 -29.26
N ALA A 420 -3.34 14.66 -30.26
CA ALA A 420 -2.20 14.09 -30.97
C ALA A 420 -0.92 14.06 -30.09
N THR A 421 -0.77 15.01 -29.18
CA THR A 421 0.39 15.12 -28.30
C THR A 421 0.00 15.32 -26.83
N ARG A 422 0.90 14.90 -25.94
CA ARG A 422 0.73 15.11 -24.49
C ARG A 422 0.69 16.59 -24.10
N ASP A 423 1.41 17.44 -24.85
CA ASP A 423 1.43 18.89 -24.60
C ASP A 423 0.11 19.56 -24.96
N GLU A 424 -0.56 19.12 -26.04
CA GLU A 424 -1.90 19.58 -26.38
C GLU A 424 -2.92 19.17 -25.31
N ALA A 425 -2.88 17.92 -24.87
CA ALA A 425 -3.70 17.43 -23.78
C ALA A 425 -3.47 18.25 -22.50
N ALA A 426 -2.20 18.55 -22.16
CA ALA A 426 -1.86 19.35 -21.00
C ALA A 426 -2.33 20.81 -21.11
N LYS A 427 -2.32 21.40 -22.29
CA LYS A 427 -2.89 22.74 -22.53
C LYS A 427 -4.40 22.77 -22.24
N VAL A 428 -5.12 21.76 -22.75
CA VAL A 428 -6.56 21.64 -22.52
C VAL A 428 -6.87 21.40 -21.06
N GLY A 429 -6.14 20.50 -20.37
CA GLY A 429 -6.29 20.26 -18.96
C GLY A 429 -6.13 21.55 -18.14
N ARG A 430 -5.06 22.32 -18.37
CA ARG A 430 -4.82 23.60 -17.70
C ARG A 430 -5.90 24.65 -18.02
N ALA A 431 -6.38 24.69 -19.25
CA ALA A 431 -7.42 25.65 -19.65
C ALA A 431 -8.79 25.39 -18.98
N SER A 432 -9.05 24.16 -18.55
CA SER A 432 -10.27 23.80 -17.80
C SER A 432 -10.31 24.41 -16.40
N LYS A 433 -9.17 24.83 -15.83
CA LYS A 433 -9.00 25.29 -14.43
C LYS A 433 -9.45 24.26 -13.38
N ARG A 434 -9.41 22.98 -13.72
CA ARG A 434 -9.74 21.85 -12.85
C ARG A 434 -8.57 20.91 -12.75
N ASP A 435 -8.57 20.05 -11.73
CA ASP A 435 -7.62 18.95 -11.62
C ASP A 435 -7.82 17.97 -12.76
N PHE A 436 -6.72 17.50 -13.34
CA PHE A 436 -6.74 16.58 -14.47
C PHE A 436 -5.53 15.67 -14.51
N TRP A 437 -5.65 14.54 -15.16
CA TRP A 437 -4.54 13.66 -15.51
C TRP A 437 -4.64 13.23 -16.98
N ILE A 438 -3.52 12.82 -17.56
CA ILE A 438 -3.40 12.49 -18.96
C ILE A 438 -3.06 11.02 -19.11
N PHE A 439 -3.88 10.30 -19.85
CA PHE A 439 -3.64 8.92 -20.27
C PHE A 439 -3.09 8.90 -21.70
N GLU A 440 -2.24 7.92 -21.99
CA GLU A 440 -1.89 7.55 -23.35
C GLU A 440 -2.89 6.49 -23.82
N GLY A 441 -3.60 6.77 -24.93
CA GLY A 441 -4.71 5.95 -25.39
C GLY A 441 -6.06 6.32 -24.75
N ALA A 442 -7.02 5.40 -24.83
CA ALA A 442 -8.30 5.50 -24.13
C ALA A 442 -8.12 5.16 -22.64
N PRO A 443 -8.79 5.87 -21.72
CA PRO A 443 -8.67 5.64 -20.28
C PRO A 443 -9.35 4.35 -19.83
#